data_ae6e4daacdd712c07127c75f6200f6eb
#
_entry.id   ae6e4daacdd712c07127c75f6200f6eb
#
_cell.length_a   1.000
_cell.length_b   1.000
_cell.length_c   1.000
_cell.angle_alpha   90.00
_cell.angle_beta   90.00
_cell.angle_gamma   90.00
#
_symmetry.space_group_name_H-M   'P 1'
#
loop_
_entity.id
_entity.type
_entity.pdbx_description
1 polymer ?
#
loop_
_entity_poly.entity_id
_entity_poly.type
_entity_poly.pdbx_seq_one_letter_code
_entity_poly.pdbx_strand_id
1 'polypeptide(L)'
;MKSKNSFNTQSNITINNENYIYFDLNILAKKFNIDLSKIPISLKILIENLIRNEDAETISKEMIINLCSKINSKQNNFEIFFFPARVLMQDFTGVPAVADLAAMRNALQEKGINPNKINPISRVDLVIDHSVMVDKFGNSNSYAENVKNEFARNKERYEFLKWGKESFKNFYLVPPGAGICHQVNIENLAKTIWVKKIENNKFL
;
A
#
# COMPACT_ATOMS: atom_id res chain seq x y z
N MET A 1 2.58 10.89 -7.13
CA MET A 1 2.80 11.21 -8.55
C MET A 1 1.46 11.59 -9.15
N LYS A 2 1.40 12.52 -10.09
CA LYS A 2 0.14 12.94 -10.73
C LYS A 2 0.04 12.20 -12.06
N SER A 3 -1.07 11.50 -12.31
CA SER A 3 -1.29 10.80 -13.58
C SER A 3 -1.24 11.76 -14.77
N LYS A 4 -0.68 11.30 -15.89
CA LYS A 4 -0.75 12.00 -17.19
C LYS A 4 -2.19 12.09 -17.73
N ASN A 5 -3.06 11.18 -17.28
CA ASN A 5 -4.48 11.16 -17.63
C ASN A 5 -4.74 11.23 -19.16
N SER A 6 -3.95 10.49 -19.93
CA SER A 6 -3.98 10.52 -21.41
C SER A 6 -5.35 10.15 -22.02
N PHE A 7 -6.22 9.56 -21.24
CA PHE A 7 -7.56 9.15 -21.67
C PHE A 7 -8.68 10.05 -21.11
N ASN A 8 -8.34 11.13 -20.38
CA ASN A 8 -9.28 12.04 -19.72
C ASN A 8 -10.27 11.31 -18.80
N THR A 9 -9.77 10.33 -18.04
CA THR A 9 -10.59 9.50 -17.14
C THR A 9 -10.82 10.12 -15.77
N GLN A 10 -10.10 11.20 -15.42
CA GLN A 10 -10.35 11.92 -14.17
C GLN A 10 -11.71 12.56 -14.16
N SER A 11 -12.48 12.26 -13.14
CA SER A 11 -13.84 12.77 -12.92
C SER A 11 -13.99 13.26 -11.48
N ASN A 12 -14.99 14.11 -11.25
CA ASN A 12 -15.25 14.66 -9.93
C ASN A 12 -16.51 14.03 -9.34
N ILE A 13 -16.49 13.81 -8.04
CA ILE A 13 -17.66 13.42 -7.26
C ILE A 13 -17.72 14.24 -5.98
N THR A 14 -18.92 14.68 -5.62
CA THR A 14 -19.15 15.40 -4.36
C THR A 14 -19.80 14.46 -3.35
N ILE A 15 -19.15 14.26 -2.21
CA ILE A 15 -19.63 13.43 -1.11
C ILE A 15 -19.59 14.28 0.16
N ASN A 16 -20.73 14.42 0.85
CA ASN A 16 -20.86 15.22 2.06
C ASN A 16 -20.29 16.65 1.94
N ASN A 17 -20.61 17.34 0.83
CA ASN A 17 -20.13 18.68 0.49
C ASN A 17 -18.60 18.78 0.27
N GLU A 18 -17.91 17.70 0.14
CA GLU A 18 -16.49 17.65 -0.22
C GLU A 18 -16.31 17.11 -1.64
N ASN A 19 -15.41 17.73 -2.41
CA ASN A 19 -15.12 17.31 -3.77
C ASN A 19 -13.93 16.34 -3.78
N TYR A 20 -14.12 15.27 -4.53
CA TYR A 20 -13.10 14.24 -4.75
C TYR A 20 -12.89 14.01 -6.24
N ILE A 21 -11.65 13.69 -6.59
CA ILE A 21 -11.28 13.25 -7.93
C ILE A 21 -11.14 11.74 -7.92
N TYR A 22 -11.70 11.07 -8.91
CA TYR A 22 -11.56 9.63 -9.14
C TYR A 22 -11.27 9.33 -10.60
N PHE A 23 -10.90 8.11 -10.91
CA PHE A 23 -10.63 7.66 -12.28
C PHE A 23 -11.81 6.82 -12.77
N ASP A 24 -12.59 7.38 -13.71
CA ASP A 24 -13.82 6.76 -14.21
C ASP A 24 -13.51 5.73 -15.31
N LEU A 25 -13.67 4.46 -14.98
CA LEU A 25 -13.51 3.37 -15.93
C LEU A 25 -14.52 3.39 -17.06
N ASN A 26 -15.70 3.99 -16.88
CA ASN A 26 -16.71 4.07 -17.95
C ASN A 26 -16.23 4.92 -19.13
N ILE A 27 -15.41 5.96 -18.86
CA ILE A 27 -14.83 6.79 -19.92
C ILE A 27 -13.88 5.94 -20.77
N LEU A 28 -12.99 5.17 -20.11
CA LEU A 28 -12.08 4.27 -20.81
C LEU A 28 -12.82 3.18 -21.57
N ALA A 29 -13.81 2.56 -20.92
CA ALA A 29 -14.61 1.50 -21.48
C ALA A 29 -15.34 1.92 -22.77
N LYS A 30 -15.94 3.12 -22.78
CA LYS A 30 -16.56 3.69 -23.97
C LYS A 30 -15.55 3.89 -25.09
N LYS A 31 -14.34 4.39 -24.77
CA LYS A 31 -13.29 4.65 -25.76
C LYS A 31 -12.80 3.38 -26.45
N PHE A 32 -12.71 2.27 -25.73
CA PHE A 32 -12.23 0.99 -26.24
C PHE A 32 -13.31 -0.04 -26.50
N ASN A 33 -14.57 0.35 -26.41
CA ASN A 33 -15.74 -0.52 -26.60
C ASN A 33 -15.68 -1.79 -25.69
N ILE A 34 -15.40 -1.56 -24.41
CA ILE A 34 -15.28 -2.61 -23.39
C ILE A 34 -16.59 -2.69 -22.59
N ASP A 35 -17.15 -3.88 -22.47
CA ASP A 35 -18.31 -4.14 -21.60
C ASP A 35 -17.82 -4.44 -20.18
N LEU A 36 -17.85 -3.42 -19.30
CA LEU A 36 -17.43 -3.57 -17.91
C LEU A 36 -18.23 -4.61 -17.12
N SER A 37 -19.45 -4.93 -17.53
CA SER A 37 -20.27 -5.94 -16.84
C SER A 37 -19.69 -7.35 -16.97
N LYS A 38 -18.94 -7.59 -18.04
CA LYS A 38 -18.30 -8.89 -18.37
C LYS A 38 -16.87 -9.03 -17.85
N ILE A 39 -16.33 -7.96 -17.25
CA ILE A 39 -14.95 -7.96 -16.73
C ILE A 39 -14.96 -8.29 -15.24
N PRO A 40 -14.10 -9.19 -14.75
CA PRO A 40 -13.91 -9.44 -13.32
C PRO A 40 -13.53 -8.17 -12.56
N ILE A 41 -13.96 -8.08 -11.30
CA ILE A 41 -13.64 -6.92 -10.44
C ILE A 41 -12.13 -6.73 -10.30
N SER A 42 -11.37 -7.80 -10.16
CA SER A 42 -9.91 -7.77 -10.08
C SER A 42 -9.28 -7.08 -11.30
N LEU A 43 -9.78 -7.37 -12.50
CA LEU A 43 -9.26 -6.73 -13.71
C LEU A 43 -9.66 -5.25 -13.81
N LYS A 44 -10.86 -4.88 -13.32
CA LYS A 44 -11.25 -3.45 -13.19
C LYS A 44 -10.30 -2.69 -12.28
N ILE A 45 -9.91 -3.29 -11.14
CA ILE A 45 -8.93 -2.71 -10.22
C ILE A 45 -7.57 -2.52 -10.91
N LEU A 46 -7.11 -3.51 -11.68
CA LEU A 46 -5.85 -3.40 -12.42
C LEU A 46 -5.89 -2.30 -13.49
N ILE A 47 -6.96 -2.20 -14.24
CA ILE A 47 -7.15 -1.12 -15.22
C ILE A 47 -7.14 0.25 -14.53
N GLU A 48 -7.89 0.39 -13.44
CA GLU A 48 -7.94 1.64 -12.68
C GLU A 48 -6.55 2.00 -12.13
N ASN A 49 -5.80 1.01 -11.63
CA ASN A 49 -4.44 1.19 -11.16
C ASN A 49 -3.52 1.75 -12.24
N LEU A 50 -3.60 1.25 -13.48
CA LEU A 50 -2.81 1.74 -14.60
C LEU A 50 -3.15 3.18 -14.96
N ILE A 51 -4.43 3.52 -15.14
CA ILE A 51 -4.81 4.90 -15.51
C ILE A 51 -4.51 5.91 -14.41
N ARG A 52 -4.60 5.49 -13.16
CA ARG A 52 -4.25 6.31 -11.99
C ARG A 52 -2.75 6.62 -11.92
N ASN A 53 -1.91 5.66 -12.27
CA ASN A 53 -0.47 5.75 -12.12
C ASN A 53 0.28 5.95 -13.45
N GLU A 54 -0.42 6.32 -14.52
CA GLU A 54 0.18 6.63 -15.82
C GLU A 54 1.20 7.77 -15.67
N ASP A 55 2.49 7.48 -15.91
CA ASP A 55 3.60 8.41 -15.75
C ASP A 55 4.41 8.62 -17.05
N ALA A 56 4.15 7.79 -18.07
CA ALA A 56 4.86 7.68 -19.34
C ALA A 56 6.26 7.06 -19.24
N GLU A 57 6.70 6.66 -18.07
CA GLU A 57 7.98 5.98 -17.84
C GLU A 57 7.75 4.52 -17.47
N THR A 58 7.11 4.27 -16.32
CA THR A 58 6.77 2.93 -15.84
C THR A 58 5.46 2.45 -16.46
N ILE A 59 4.44 3.30 -16.43
CA ILE A 59 3.13 3.01 -17.06
C ILE A 59 2.91 3.97 -18.20
N SER A 60 3.06 3.45 -19.42
CA SER A 60 2.82 4.23 -20.62
C SER A 60 1.37 4.15 -21.10
N LYS A 61 0.98 5.10 -21.94
CA LYS A 61 -0.31 5.10 -22.63
C LYS A 61 -0.50 3.84 -23.48
N GLU A 62 0.57 3.38 -24.14
CA GLU A 62 0.58 2.19 -24.98
C GLU A 62 0.30 0.91 -24.18
N MET A 63 0.80 0.81 -22.96
CA MET A 63 0.51 -0.31 -22.05
C MET A 63 -0.99 -0.39 -21.75
N ILE A 64 -1.63 0.75 -21.48
CA ILE A 64 -3.10 0.80 -21.23
C ILE A 64 -3.88 0.41 -22.49
N ILE A 65 -3.48 0.90 -23.65
CA ILE A 65 -4.09 0.53 -24.95
C ILE A 65 -3.98 -0.97 -25.19
N ASN A 66 -2.78 -1.53 -24.98
CA ASN A 66 -2.52 -2.96 -25.16
C ASN A 66 -3.37 -3.82 -24.23
N LEU A 67 -3.51 -3.43 -22.95
CA LEU A 67 -4.36 -4.13 -22.01
C LEU A 67 -5.81 -4.11 -22.47
N CYS A 68 -6.35 -2.94 -22.84
CA CYS A 68 -7.72 -2.80 -23.32
C CYS A 68 -7.99 -3.64 -24.57
N SER A 69 -7.04 -3.69 -25.50
CA SER A 69 -7.13 -4.52 -26.73
C SER A 69 -7.17 -6.01 -26.40
N LYS A 70 -6.31 -6.48 -25.47
CA LYS A 70 -6.24 -7.87 -25.05
C LYS A 70 -7.49 -8.33 -24.30
N ILE A 71 -8.09 -7.45 -23.51
CA ILE A 71 -9.37 -7.72 -22.86
C ILE A 71 -10.45 -7.99 -23.90
N ASN A 72 -10.54 -7.17 -24.95
CA ASN A 72 -11.52 -7.35 -26.03
C ASN A 72 -11.29 -8.65 -26.80
N SER A 73 -10.04 -9.03 -27.05
CA SER A 73 -9.68 -10.27 -27.73
C SER A 73 -9.67 -11.51 -26.83
N LYS A 74 -10.00 -11.36 -25.54
CA LYS A 74 -9.98 -12.43 -24.51
C LYS A 74 -8.61 -13.13 -24.39
N GLN A 75 -7.54 -12.41 -24.67
CA GLN A 75 -6.18 -12.90 -24.47
C GLN A 75 -5.74 -12.70 -23.04
N ASN A 76 -5.17 -13.73 -22.41
CA ASN A 76 -4.74 -13.72 -21.01
C ASN A 76 -3.23 -13.64 -20.84
N ASN A 77 -2.47 -13.58 -21.93
CA ASN A 77 -1.01 -13.50 -21.89
C ASN A 77 -0.55 -12.06 -22.06
N PHE A 78 -0.43 -11.35 -20.93
CA PHE A 78 0.11 -9.99 -20.86
C PHE A 78 0.73 -9.73 -19.49
N GLU A 79 1.75 -8.89 -19.49
CA GLU A 79 2.37 -8.35 -18.28
C GLU A 79 1.98 -6.89 -18.12
N ILE A 80 1.78 -6.48 -16.88
CA ILE A 80 1.50 -5.09 -16.52
C ILE A 80 2.29 -4.71 -15.28
N PHE A 81 2.61 -3.44 -15.13
CA PHE A 81 3.06 -2.90 -13.86
C PHE A 81 1.87 -2.67 -12.93
N PHE A 82 2.12 -2.81 -11.64
CA PHE A 82 1.12 -2.60 -10.62
C PHE A 82 1.72 -1.81 -9.46
N PHE A 83 1.06 -0.71 -9.10
CA PHE A 83 1.41 0.08 -7.94
C PHE A 83 0.47 -0.27 -6.78
N PRO A 84 0.91 -1.00 -5.77
CA PRO A 84 0.07 -1.33 -4.63
C PRO A 84 -0.27 -0.06 -3.86
N ALA A 85 -1.54 0.06 -3.43
CA ALA A 85 -1.97 1.14 -2.54
C ALA A 85 -1.30 1.03 -1.16
N ARG A 86 -0.97 -0.22 -0.77
CA ARG A 86 -0.33 -0.57 0.49
C ARG A 86 0.46 -1.88 0.36
N VAL A 87 1.57 -1.95 1.09
CA VAL A 87 2.34 -3.18 1.30
C VAL A 87 2.13 -3.61 2.75
N LEU A 88 1.61 -4.81 2.97
CA LEU A 88 1.49 -5.42 4.28
C LEU A 88 2.71 -6.29 4.53
N MET A 89 3.38 -6.09 5.66
CA MET A 89 4.55 -6.87 6.04
C MET A 89 4.34 -7.50 7.42
N GLN A 90 4.83 -8.69 7.60
CA GLN A 90 5.04 -9.29 8.91
C GLN A 90 6.41 -8.84 9.45
N ASP A 91 6.64 -9.00 10.75
CA ASP A 91 7.91 -8.60 11.37
C ASP A 91 9.10 -9.41 10.85
N PHE A 92 8.94 -10.70 10.56
CA PHE A 92 10.01 -11.54 10.01
C PHE A 92 10.47 -11.10 8.61
N THR A 93 9.57 -10.63 7.77
CA THR A 93 9.89 -10.11 6.44
C THR A 93 10.13 -8.60 6.45
N GLY A 94 9.50 -7.89 7.36
CA GLY A 94 9.56 -6.44 7.47
C GLY A 94 10.84 -5.91 8.10
N VAL A 95 11.40 -6.57 9.10
CA VAL A 95 12.68 -6.15 9.74
C VAL A 95 13.80 -6.08 8.72
N PRO A 96 14.07 -7.10 7.88
CA PRO A 96 15.08 -7.00 6.81
C PRO A 96 14.80 -5.85 5.85
N ALA A 97 13.56 -5.65 5.42
CA ALA A 97 13.20 -4.56 4.51
C ALA A 97 13.48 -3.17 5.12
N VAL A 98 13.19 -2.98 6.42
CA VAL A 98 13.53 -1.74 7.14
C VAL A 98 15.04 -1.56 7.27
N ALA A 99 15.79 -2.65 7.47
CA ALA A 99 17.25 -2.62 7.50
C ALA A 99 17.84 -2.19 6.15
N ASP A 100 17.29 -2.68 5.03
CA ASP A 100 17.70 -2.25 3.70
C ASP A 100 17.42 -0.76 3.47
N LEU A 101 16.26 -0.27 3.87
CA LEU A 101 15.95 1.17 3.80
C LEU A 101 16.91 2.01 4.65
N ALA A 102 17.30 1.51 5.83
CA ALA A 102 18.29 2.17 6.68
C ALA A 102 19.67 2.19 6.01
N ALA A 103 20.12 1.06 5.43
CA ALA A 103 21.37 0.97 4.69
C ALA A 103 21.40 1.94 3.48
N MET A 104 20.28 2.05 2.74
CA MET A 104 20.15 3.03 1.66
C MET A 104 20.31 4.48 2.17
N ARG A 105 19.78 4.82 3.35
CA ARG A 105 19.98 6.13 3.98
C ARG A 105 21.43 6.39 4.31
N ASN A 106 22.11 5.41 4.88
CA ASN A 106 23.53 5.51 5.20
C ASN A 106 24.37 5.75 3.93
N ALA A 107 24.11 5.00 2.86
CA ALA A 107 24.79 5.19 1.58
C ALA A 107 24.58 6.58 0.97
N LEU A 108 23.40 7.18 1.12
CA LEU A 108 23.17 8.56 0.71
C LEU A 108 23.94 9.56 1.60
N GLN A 109 23.96 9.33 2.91
CA GLN A 109 24.67 10.20 3.86
C GLN A 109 26.17 10.20 3.59
N GLU A 110 26.78 9.06 3.32
CA GLU A 110 28.19 8.92 2.94
C GLU A 110 28.54 9.71 1.67
N LYS A 111 27.58 9.87 0.76
CA LYS A 111 27.69 10.68 -0.46
C LYS A 111 27.31 12.15 -0.28
N GLY A 112 27.04 12.60 0.94
CA GLY A 112 26.61 13.97 1.23
C GLY A 112 25.19 14.31 0.72
N ILE A 113 24.38 13.28 0.41
CA ILE A 113 23.00 13.44 -0.04
C ILE A 113 22.05 13.30 1.14
N ASN A 114 20.98 14.11 1.17
CA ASN A 114 20.00 14.05 2.24
C ASN A 114 19.36 12.64 2.35
N PRO A 115 19.58 11.88 3.44
CA PRO A 115 19.07 10.53 3.63
C PRO A 115 17.54 10.47 3.73
N ASN A 116 16.87 11.54 4.10
CA ASN A 116 15.41 11.61 4.19
C ASN A 116 14.69 11.49 2.84
N LYS A 117 15.43 11.44 1.73
CA LYS A 117 14.88 11.10 0.41
C LYS A 117 14.45 9.65 0.33
N ILE A 118 15.08 8.75 1.11
CA ILE A 118 14.69 7.34 1.15
C ILE A 118 13.51 7.14 2.08
N ASN A 119 12.38 6.75 1.51
CA ASN A 119 11.15 6.37 2.20
C ASN A 119 10.40 5.34 1.35
N PRO A 120 9.53 4.51 1.93
CA PRO A 120 8.61 3.69 1.16
C PRO A 120 7.77 4.55 0.20
N ILE A 121 7.71 4.15 -1.07
CA ILE A 121 6.92 4.85 -2.09
C ILE A 121 5.42 4.67 -1.82
N SER A 122 5.01 3.44 -1.54
CA SER A 122 3.66 3.11 -1.09
C SER A 122 3.60 3.05 0.42
N ARG A 123 2.39 3.16 0.98
CA ARG A 123 2.16 2.91 2.40
C ARG A 123 2.61 1.50 2.77
N VAL A 124 3.37 1.38 3.83
CA VAL A 124 3.75 0.11 4.46
C VAL A 124 3.09 0.01 5.83
N ASP A 125 2.39 -1.08 6.08
CA ASP A 125 1.92 -1.47 7.40
C ASP A 125 2.67 -2.74 7.82
N LEU A 126 3.59 -2.62 8.79
CA LEU A 126 4.28 -3.74 9.38
C LEU A 126 3.53 -4.17 10.63
N VAL A 127 3.08 -5.42 10.64
CA VAL A 127 2.33 -6.01 11.75
C VAL A 127 3.23 -7.01 12.47
N ILE A 128 3.36 -6.84 13.79
CA ILE A 128 3.96 -7.87 14.63
C ILE A 128 2.97 -9.01 14.71
N ASP A 129 3.19 -10.03 13.92
CA ASP A 129 2.21 -11.03 13.51
C ASP A 129 2.28 -12.33 14.33
N HIS A 130 3.34 -12.52 15.09
CA HIS A 130 3.49 -13.70 15.93
C HIS A 130 2.66 -13.59 17.22
N SER A 131 2.26 -14.74 17.73
CA SER A 131 1.53 -14.82 19.02
C SER A 131 2.44 -14.43 20.18
N VAL A 132 1.87 -13.72 21.16
CA VAL A 132 2.53 -13.47 22.44
C VAL A 132 2.64 -14.80 23.18
N MET A 133 3.85 -15.15 23.65
CA MET A 133 4.08 -16.35 24.41
C MET A 133 3.32 -16.31 25.75
N VAL A 134 2.63 -17.39 26.09
CA VAL A 134 1.88 -17.50 27.32
C VAL A 134 2.76 -18.01 28.46
N ASP A 135 3.35 -17.09 29.22
CA ASP A 135 4.12 -17.40 30.43
C ASP A 135 3.23 -17.40 31.69
N LYS A 136 2.20 -16.59 31.66
CA LYS A 136 1.21 -16.42 32.74
C LYS A 136 -0.19 -16.69 32.23
N PHE A 137 -0.99 -17.33 33.06
CA PHE A 137 -2.36 -17.69 32.72
C PHE A 137 -3.25 -17.71 33.97
N GLY A 138 -4.56 -17.81 33.78
CA GLY A 138 -5.53 -18.04 34.85
C GLY A 138 -5.92 -16.82 35.69
N ASN A 139 -5.48 -15.60 35.32
CA ASN A 139 -5.89 -14.37 36.00
C ASN A 139 -6.03 -13.18 35.03
N SER A 140 -6.69 -12.11 35.47
CA SER A 140 -6.96 -10.93 34.65
C SER A 140 -5.69 -10.17 34.20
N ASN A 141 -4.58 -10.32 34.90
CA ASN A 141 -3.33 -9.61 34.60
C ASN A 141 -2.41 -10.40 33.64
N SER A 142 -2.70 -11.68 33.40
CA SER A 142 -1.85 -12.58 32.62
C SER A 142 -1.53 -12.01 31.23
N TYR A 143 -2.49 -11.43 30.54
CA TYR A 143 -2.27 -10.83 29.24
C TYR A 143 -1.24 -9.68 29.28
N ALA A 144 -1.42 -8.75 30.21
CA ALA A 144 -0.52 -7.60 30.36
C ALA A 144 0.92 -8.03 30.73
N GLU A 145 1.05 -9.06 31.60
CA GLU A 145 2.35 -9.62 31.97
C GLU A 145 3.03 -10.32 30.79
N ASN A 146 2.29 -11.08 29.99
CA ASN A 146 2.82 -11.75 28.81
C ASN A 146 3.28 -10.74 27.75
N VAL A 147 2.50 -9.67 27.49
CA VAL A 147 2.91 -8.59 26.59
C VAL A 147 4.18 -7.90 27.09
N LYS A 148 4.28 -7.62 28.41
CA LYS A 148 5.49 -7.03 28.99
C LYS A 148 6.73 -7.93 28.80
N ASN A 149 6.58 -9.24 28.99
CA ASN A 149 7.63 -10.21 28.77
C ASN A 149 8.05 -10.26 27.29
N GLU A 150 7.08 -10.19 26.38
CA GLU A 150 7.33 -10.13 24.94
C GLU A 150 8.20 -8.93 24.55
N PHE A 151 7.86 -7.74 25.04
CA PHE A 151 8.67 -6.54 24.83
C PHE A 151 10.07 -6.66 25.42
N ALA A 152 10.21 -7.29 26.57
CA ALA A 152 11.52 -7.49 27.19
C ALA A 152 12.40 -8.44 26.40
N ARG A 153 11.84 -9.54 25.87
CA ARG A 153 12.56 -10.54 25.06
C ARG A 153 13.02 -10.02 23.73
N ASN A 154 12.21 -9.20 23.10
CA ASN A 154 12.44 -8.68 21.74
C ASN A 154 12.77 -7.18 21.73
N LYS A 155 13.37 -6.68 22.81
CA LYS A 155 13.60 -5.24 23.03
C LYS A 155 14.33 -4.58 21.84
N GLU A 156 15.45 -5.13 21.40
CA GLU A 156 16.23 -4.56 20.30
C GLU A 156 15.44 -4.49 19.00
N ARG A 157 14.69 -5.56 18.68
CA ARG A 157 13.83 -5.59 17.49
C ARG A 157 12.78 -4.48 17.53
N TYR A 158 12.12 -4.32 18.67
CA TYR A 158 11.03 -3.34 18.80
C TYR A 158 11.54 -1.91 18.87
N GLU A 159 12.72 -1.68 19.47
CA GLU A 159 13.40 -0.39 19.41
C GLU A 159 13.76 -0.01 17.97
N PHE A 160 14.30 -0.94 17.20
CA PHE A 160 14.60 -0.74 15.78
C PHE A 160 13.33 -0.43 14.94
N LEU A 161 12.27 -1.21 15.12
CA LEU A 161 11.01 -0.98 14.41
C LEU A 161 10.33 0.34 14.82
N LYS A 162 10.42 0.71 16.09
CA LYS A 162 9.96 2.02 16.59
C LYS A 162 10.73 3.16 15.91
N TRP A 163 12.06 3.04 15.85
CA TRP A 163 12.88 3.98 15.10
C TRP A 163 12.46 4.08 13.63
N GLY A 164 12.20 2.96 12.99
CA GLY A 164 11.70 2.92 11.60
C GLY A 164 10.38 3.68 11.44
N LYS A 165 9.42 3.45 12.34
CA LYS A 165 8.13 4.16 12.36
C LYS A 165 8.30 5.68 12.49
N GLU A 166 9.24 6.14 13.32
CA GLU A 166 9.50 7.56 13.57
C GLU A 166 10.33 8.19 12.43
N SER A 167 11.17 7.41 11.77
CA SER A 167 12.12 7.89 10.76
C SER A 167 11.58 7.90 9.34
N PHE A 168 10.76 6.92 8.97
CA PHE A 168 10.27 6.79 7.61
C PHE A 168 8.85 7.35 7.43
N LYS A 169 8.64 8.12 6.38
CA LYS A 169 7.29 8.48 5.92
C LYS A 169 6.61 7.24 5.31
N ASN A 170 5.30 7.19 5.37
CA ASN A 170 4.50 6.08 4.84
C ASN A 170 4.77 4.72 5.50
N PHE A 171 5.42 4.68 6.66
CA PHE A 171 5.67 3.46 7.41
C PHE A 171 4.88 3.46 8.72
N TYR A 172 4.09 2.42 8.91
CA TYR A 172 3.23 2.24 10.07
C TYR A 172 3.55 0.90 10.75
N LEU A 173 3.44 0.88 12.07
CA LEU A 173 3.76 -0.28 12.88
C LEU A 173 2.57 -0.65 13.76
N VAL A 174 2.14 -1.90 13.68
CA VAL A 174 1.14 -2.49 14.57
C VAL A 174 1.89 -3.33 15.62
N PRO A 175 1.75 -3.02 16.92
CA PRO A 175 2.52 -3.67 17.98
C PRO A 175 2.09 -5.12 18.21
N PRO A 176 2.88 -5.93 18.97
CA PRO A 176 2.50 -7.28 19.34
C PRO A 176 1.25 -7.28 20.21
N GLY A 177 0.49 -8.39 20.17
CA GLY A 177 -0.75 -8.55 20.90
C GLY A 177 -1.99 -7.92 20.24
N ALA A 178 -1.82 -7.26 19.09
CA ALA A 178 -2.95 -6.71 18.33
C ALA A 178 -3.67 -7.75 17.46
N GLY A 179 -3.16 -8.96 17.37
CA GLY A 179 -3.68 -10.07 16.57
C GLY A 179 -2.94 -10.29 15.26
N ILE A 180 -3.13 -11.46 14.68
CA ILE A 180 -2.47 -11.92 13.47
C ILE A 180 -3.03 -11.21 12.24
N CYS A 181 -2.19 -10.64 11.39
CA CYS A 181 -2.60 -9.80 10.27
C CYS A 181 -3.48 -10.52 9.23
N HIS A 182 -3.22 -11.79 8.98
CA HIS A 182 -3.98 -12.59 8.00
C HIS A 182 -5.28 -13.21 8.55
N GLN A 183 -5.58 -13.03 9.83
CA GLN A 183 -6.80 -13.55 10.49
C GLN A 183 -7.67 -12.43 11.05
N VAL A 184 -7.15 -11.63 11.96
CA VAL A 184 -7.93 -10.67 12.75
C VAL A 184 -7.75 -9.24 12.28
N ASN A 185 -6.51 -8.85 11.95
CA ASN A 185 -6.22 -7.46 11.61
C ASN A 185 -6.65 -7.06 10.21
N ILE A 186 -6.99 -8.01 9.34
CA ILE A 186 -7.38 -7.67 7.97
C ILE A 186 -8.63 -6.79 7.94
N GLU A 187 -9.58 -7.01 8.83
CA GLU A 187 -10.78 -6.17 8.95
C GLU A 187 -10.44 -4.72 9.30
N ASN A 188 -9.48 -4.52 10.18
CA ASN A 188 -9.01 -3.20 10.59
C ASN A 188 -8.10 -2.54 9.55
N LEU A 189 -7.37 -3.35 8.79
CA LEU A 189 -6.40 -2.89 7.80
C LEU A 189 -7.01 -2.72 6.41
N ALA A 190 -7.99 -3.56 6.03
CA ALA A 190 -8.63 -3.50 4.73
C ALA A 190 -9.62 -2.33 4.65
N LYS A 191 -9.29 -1.34 3.85
CA LYS A 191 -10.18 -0.24 3.50
C LYS A 191 -10.58 -0.37 2.04
N THR A 192 -11.86 -0.21 1.76
CA THR A 192 -12.38 -0.26 0.38
C THR A 192 -12.01 0.98 -0.41
N ILE A 193 -11.98 2.15 0.22
CA ILE A 193 -11.68 3.43 -0.42
C ILE A 193 -10.65 4.18 0.40
N TRP A 194 -9.65 4.72 -0.27
CA TRP A 194 -8.58 5.52 0.31
C TRP A 194 -8.67 6.94 -0.23
N VAL A 195 -8.51 7.92 0.65
CA VAL A 195 -8.38 9.32 0.24
C VAL A 195 -6.91 9.69 0.26
N LYS A 196 -6.38 10.06 -0.90
CA LYS A 196 -5.02 10.60 -1.05
C LYS A 196 -5.09 12.09 -1.35
N LYS A 197 -4.41 12.89 -0.55
CA LYS A 197 -4.23 14.32 -0.84
C LYS A 197 -2.98 14.51 -1.69
N ILE A 198 -3.15 15.17 -2.83
CA ILE A 198 -2.05 15.59 -3.70
C ILE A 198 -2.26 17.07 -3.95
N GLU A 199 -1.35 17.92 -3.44
CA GLU A 199 -1.52 19.36 -3.43
C GLU A 199 -2.84 19.75 -2.72
N ASN A 200 -3.72 20.49 -3.39
CA ASN A 200 -5.02 20.91 -2.87
C ASN A 200 -6.17 19.96 -3.24
N ASN A 201 -5.88 18.86 -3.92
CA ASN A 201 -6.89 17.93 -4.41
C ASN A 201 -6.99 16.67 -3.54
N LYS A 202 -8.21 16.15 -3.36
CA LYS A 202 -8.49 14.86 -2.73
C LYS A 202 -8.79 13.84 -3.82
N PHE A 203 -8.04 12.76 -3.89
CA PHE A 203 -8.24 11.64 -4.79
C PHE A 203 -8.80 10.44 -4.02
N LEU A 204 -9.83 9.79 -4.58
CA LEU A 204 -10.35 8.50 -4.12
C LEU A 204 -9.61 7.36 -4.80
#